data_95b239814a5da4889ba32cf21002e5c3
#
_entry.id   95b239814a5da4889ba32cf21002e5c3
#
_cell.length_a   1.000
_cell.length_b   1.000
_cell.length_c   1.000
_cell.angle_alpha   90.00
_cell.angle_beta   90.00
_cell.angle_gamma   90.00
#
_symmetry.space_group_name_H-M   'P 1'
#
loop_
_entity.id
_entity.type
_entity.pdbx_description
1 polymer ?
#
loop_
_entity_poly.entity_id
_entity_poly.type
_entity_poly.pdbx_seq_one_letter_code
_entity_poly.pdbx_strand_id
1 'polypeptide(L)'
;MKKDITLSELKEGEKNARRKIIIDAAEKEFATKPFKRVNMRDIARRAGISPALIYRHFPDQQSLFAEAFVQGISEVFEEIYRNIDQSEDGAIGAVIEDFIDFFTRNDQYFRMMMNFFLDGSVDHDLFNKLNVLERKLLDTFDAMFRKLKIDGNIRFHSHTLFAALTGIIATFRSHPVKSDEEILRHRQRIAANLAKIFAEYASHRGV
;
A
#
# COMPACT_ATOMS: atom_id res chain seq x y z
N MET A 1 13.69 -19.12 32.43
CA MET A 1 14.98 -19.35 31.74
C MET A 1 15.26 -18.15 30.84
N LYS A 2 16.27 -17.33 31.12
CA LYS A 2 16.74 -16.32 30.18
C LYS A 2 17.45 -17.07 29.03
N LYS A 3 16.97 -16.92 27.82
CA LYS A 3 17.63 -17.47 26.63
C LYS A 3 18.91 -16.67 26.42
N ASP A 4 20.07 -17.33 26.48
CA ASP A 4 21.35 -16.66 26.20
C ASP A 4 21.37 -16.26 24.73
N ILE A 5 21.47 -14.95 24.47
CA ILE A 5 21.52 -14.39 23.12
C ILE A 5 22.91 -14.66 22.55
N THR A 6 22.98 -15.30 21.41
CA THR A 6 24.23 -15.56 20.72
C THR A 6 24.78 -14.31 20.02
N LEU A 7 26.08 -14.28 19.78
CA LEU A 7 26.74 -13.19 19.02
C LEU A 7 26.14 -13.05 17.59
N SER A 8 25.67 -14.13 17.01
CA SER A 8 25.00 -14.13 15.70
C SER A 8 23.64 -13.44 15.76
N GLU A 9 22.84 -13.73 16.79
CA GLU A 9 21.54 -13.08 17.01
C GLU A 9 21.68 -11.58 17.27
N LEU A 10 22.71 -11.16 18.03
CA LEU A 10 23.02 -9.73 18.23
C LEU A 10 23.38 -9.03 16.92
N LYS A 11 24.24 -9.62 16.10
CA LYS A 11 24.63 -9.05 14.80
C LYS A 11 23.46 -8.96 13.83
N GLU A 12 22.58 -9.97 13.81
CA GLU A 12 21.38 -9.94 12.98
C GLU A 12 20.39 -8.88 13.47
N GLY A 13 20.20 -8.75 14.79
CA GLY A 13 19.38 -7.69 15.38
C GLY A 13 19.88 -6.28 15.04
N GLU A 14 21.19 -6.04 15.10
CA GLU A 14 21.80 -4.76 14.68
C GLU A 14 21.61 -4.51 13.19
N LYS A 15 21.77 -5.51 12.35
CA LYS A 15 21.59 -5.40 10.90
C LYS A 15 20.13 -5.04 10.58
N ASN A 16 19.17 -5.69 11.23
CA ASN A 16 17.74 -5.43 11.05
C ASN A 16 17.34 -4.04 11.55
N ALA A 17 17.87 -3.60 12.69
CA ALA A 17 17.64 -2.25 13.20
C ALA A 17 18.15 -1.17 12.24
N ARG A 18 19.36 -1.35 11.68
CA ARG A 18 19.91 -0.43 10.67
C ARG A 18 19.09 -0.43 9.39
N ARG A 19 18.64 -1.62 8.95
CA ARG A 19 17.78 -1.76 7.77
C ARG A 19 16.47 -0.99 7.94
N LYS A 20 15.85 -1.08 9.10
CA LYS A 20 14.64 -0.32 9.44
C LYS A 20 14.85 1.19 9.38
N ILE A 21 15.92 1.71 9.98
CA ILE A 21 16.25 3.14 9.93
C ILE A 21 16.40 3.64 8.48
N ILE A 22 17.00 2.82 7.61
CA ILE A 22 17.14 3.16 6.18
C ILE A 22 15.78 3.18 5.50
N ILE A 23 14.92 2.21 5.76
CA ILE A 23 13.57 2.13 5.20
C ILE A 23 12.73 3.32 5.63
N ASP A 24 12.68 3.64 6.92
CA ASP A 24 11.94 4.79 7.46
C ASP A 24 12.39 6.14 6.84
N ALA A 25 13.68 6.28 6.55
CA ALA A 25 14.21 7.45 5.86
C ALA A 25 13.85 7.46 4.38
N ALA A 26 13.85 6.30 3.73
CA ALA A 26 13.51 6.13 2.32
C ALA A 26 12.04 6.44 2.06
N GLU A 27 11.12 5.95 2.88
CA GLU A 27 9.68 6.24 2.80
C GLU A 27 9.41 7.74 2.76
N LYS A 28 10.07 8.51 3.64
CA LYS A 28 9.94 9.96 3.70
C LYS A 28 10.46 10.66 2.45
N GLU A 29 11.57 10.19 1.88
CA GLU A 29 12.11 10.76 0.65
C GLU A 29 11.25 10.42 -0.56
N PHE A 30 10.82 9.16 -0.72
CA PHE A 30 9.97 8.72 -1.82
C PHE A 30 8.55 9.31 -1.76
N ALA A 31 8.04 9.63 -0.57
CA ALA A 31 6.76 10.30 -0.42
C ALA A 31 6.79 11.78 -0.84
N THR A 32 7.95 12.43 -0.77
CA THR A 32 8.06 13.87 -1.01
C THR A 32 8.54 14.26 -2.40
N LYS A 33 9.13 13.31 -3.14
CA LYS A 33 9.76 13.56 -4.45
C LYS A 33 9.36 12.48 -5.44
N PRO A 34 9.27 12.79 -6.75
CA PRO A 34 9.20 11.77 -7.80
C PRO A 34 10.37 10.79 -7.68
N PHE A 35 10.13 9.54 -8.02
CA PHE A 35 11.12 8.46 -7.86
C PHE A 35 12.51 8.83 -8.41
N LYS A 36 12.58 9.36 -9.64
CA LYS A 36 13.84 9.79 -10.28
C LYS A 36 14.61 10.89 -9.55
N ARG A 37 13.94 11.70 -8.73
CA ARG A 37 14.56 12.81 -8.00
C ARG A 37 15.04 12.43 -6.62
N VAL A 38 14.71 11.24 -6.15
CA VAL A 38 15.27 10.70 -4.91
C VAL A 38 16.65 10.15 -5.21
N ASN A 39 17.61 10.37 -4.32
CA ASN A 39 18.92 9.74 -4.45
C ASN A 39 19.36 9.11 -3.11
N MET A 40 20.19 8.08 -3.21
CA MET A 40 20.67 7.31 -2.05
C MET A 40 21.44 8.17 -1.05
N ARG A 41 22.05 9.30 -1.47
CA ARG A 41 22.77 10.22 -0.58
C ARG A 41 21.82 11.03 0.29
N ASP A 42 20.66 11.45 -0.25
CA ASP A 42 19.63 12.15 0.54
C ASP A 42 19.03 11.23 1.59
N ILE A 43 18.76 9.98 1.23
CA ILE A 43 18.30 8.95 2.16
C ILE A 43 19.34 8.70 3.25
N ALA A 44 20.64 8.56 2.89
CA ALA A 44 21.72 8.38 3.84
C ALA A 44 21.80 9.54 4.85
N ARG A 45 21.73 10.77 4.36
CA ARG A 45 21.74 11.97 5.19
C ARG A 45 20.57 12.01 6.15
N ARG A 46 19.36 11.64 5.68
CA ARG A 46 18.16 11.57 6.52
C ARG A 46 18.25 10.46 7.57
N ALA A 47 18.83 9.33 7.22
CA ALA A 47 19.05 8.19 8.12
C ALA A 47 20.22 8.42 9.11
N GLY A 48 21.00 9.48 8.95
CA GLY A 48 22.18 9.76 9.78
C GLY A 48 23.34 8.78 9.57
N ILE A 49 23.48 8.21 8.36
CA ILE A 49 24.50 7.20 8.03
C ILE A 49 25.29 7.59 6.77
N SER A 50 26.39 6.89 6.52
CA SER A 50 27.14 7.09 5.28
C SER A 50 26.44 6.46 4.07
N PRO A 51 26.57 7.03 2.85
CA PRO A 51 26.06 6.41 1.63
C PRO A 51 26.58 5.00 1.40
N ALA A 52 27.84 4.73 1.74
CA ALA A 52 28.43 3.39 1.64
C ALA A 52 27.71 2.35 2.51
N LEU A 53 27.16 2.78 3.65
CA LEU A 53 26.40 1.88 4.52
C LEU A 53 25.04 1.50 3.93
N ILE A 54 24.37 2.42 3.23
CA ILE A 54 23.10 2.08 2.53
C ILE A 54 23.35 1.01 1.48
N TYR A 55 24.38 1.14 0.64
CA TYR A 55 24.69 0.17 -0.42
C TYR A 55 25.06 -1.22 0.11
N ARG A 56 25.43 -1.36 1.37
CA ARG A 56 25.61 -2.66 2.02
C ARG A 56 24.29 -3.36 2.35
N HIS A 57 23.20 -2.62 2.47
CA HIS A 57 21.87 -3.14 2.79
C HIS A 57 20.97 -3.23 1.56
N PHE A 58 21.11 -2.28 0.64
CA PHE A 58 20.30 -2.16 -0.57
C PHE A 58 21.21 -1.86 -1.76
N PRO A 59 21.26 -2.74 -2.77
CA PRO A 59 22.17 -2.60 -3.89
C PRO A 59 21.87 -1.35 -4.73
N ASP A 60 20.61 -0.95 -4.79
CA ASP A 60 20.13 0.16 -5.58
C ASP A 60 18.89 0.83 -4.96
N GLN A 61 18.50 1.95 -5.53
CA GLN A 61 17.34 2.75 -5.13
C GLN A 61 16.03 1.98 -5.33
N GLN A 62 15.93 1.16 -6.37
CA GLN A 62 14.70 0.44 -6.71
C GLN A 62 14.41 -0.65 -5.70
N SER A 63 15.44 -1.41 -5.29
CA SER A 63 15.32 -2.43 -4.25
C SER A 63 14.90 -1.80 -2.91
N LEU A 64 15.45 -0.63 -2.58
CA LEU A 64 15.07 0.10 -1.38
C LEU A 64 13.61 0.61 -1.46
N PHE A 65 13.21 1.17 -2.60
CA PHE A 65 11.84 1.62 -2.81
C PHE A 65 10.84 0.46 -2.67
N ALA A 66 11.08 -0.65 -3.37
CA ALA A 66 10.20 -1.81 -3.33
C ALA A 66 10.02 -2.33 -1.91
N GLU A 67 11.11 -2.46 -1.15
CA GLU A 67 11.04 -2.97 0.22
C GLU A 67 10.34 -1.99 1.17
N ALA A 68 10.64 -0.70 1.08
CA ALA A 68 9.99 0.35 1.87
C ALA A 68 8.47 0.36 1.61
N PHE A 69 8.07 0.29 0.35
CA PHE A 69 6.66 0.27 -0.02
C PHE A 69 5.96 -1.01 0.45
N VAL A 70 6.53 -2.18 0.17
CA VAL A 70 5.95 -3.48 0.59
C VAL A 70 5.79 -3.55 2.10
N GLN A 71 6.82 -3.16 2.86
CA GLN A 71 6.78 -3.21 4.32
C GLN A 71 5.68 -2.29 4.87
N GLY A 72 5.56 -1.08 4.32
CA GLY A 72 4.60 -0.11 4.81
C GLY A 72 3.14 -0.46 4.56
N ILE A 73 2.84 -1.24 3.51
CA ILE A 73 1.46 -1.62 3.17
C ILE A 73 1.08 -3.04 3.61
N SER A 74 2.04 -3.84 4.10
CA SER A 74 1.80 -5.25 4.45
C SER A 74 0.71 -5.41 5.50
N GLU A 75 0.73 -4.60 6.56
CA GLU A 75 -0.21 -4.71 7.67
C GLU A 75 -1.66 -4.49 7.22
N VAL A 76 -1.91 -3.48 6.40
CA VAL A 76 -3.27 -3.21 5.92
C VAL A 76 -3.75 -4.29 4.95
N PHE A 77 -2.87 -4.86 4.14
CA PHE A 77 -3.27 -5.93 3.23
C PHE A 77 -3.60 -7.22 3.99
N GLU A 78 -2.88 -7.52 5.06
CA GLU A 78 -3.20 -8.63 5.95
C GLU A 78 -4.54 -8.41 6.68
N GLU A 79 -4.85 -7.17 7.06
CA GLU A 79 -6.14 -6.83 7.68
C GLU A 79 -7.29 -6.95 6.69
N ILE A 80 -7.16 -6.40 5.49
CA ILE A 80 -8.14 -6.56 4.40
C ILE A 80 -8.38 -8.04 4.11
N TYR A 81 -7.32 -8.84 4.00
CA TYR A 81 -7.43 -10.27 3.76
C TYR A 81 -8.20 -10.99 4.87
N ARG A 82 -7.89 -10.68 6.13
CA ARG A 82 -8.59 -11.26 7.30
C ARG A 82 -10.09 -10.91 7.31
N ASN A 83 -10.43 -9.67 7.03
CA ASN A 83 -11.82 -9.21 6.97
C ASN A 83 -12.60 -9.96 5.88
N ILE A 84 -12.01 -10.17 4.72
CA ILE A 84 -12.62 -10.96 3.65
C ILE A 84 -12.76 -12.43 4.06
N ASP A 85 -11.73 -13.03 4.64
CA ASP A 85 -11.72 -14.44 5.01
C ASP A 85 -12.76 -14.77 6.07
N GLN A 86 -12.92 -13.93 7.07
CA GLN A 86 -13.86 -14.10 8.19
C GLN A 86 -15.30 -13.74 7.85
N SER A 87 -15.57 -13.07 6.74
CA SER A 87 -16.91 -12.65 6.33
C SER A 87 -17.56 -13.68 5.40
N GLU A 88 -18.85 -13.92 5.56
CA GLU A 88 -19.63 -14.77 4.65
C GLU A 88 -19.93 -14.06 3.33
N ASP A 89 -20.13 -12.75 3.36
CA ASP A 89 -20.49 -11.88 2.23
C ASP A 89 -19.31 -11.11 1.63
N GLY A 90 -18.07 -11.45 2.03
CA GLY A 90 -16.84 -10.82 1.52
C GLY A 90 -16.54 -9.46 2.11
N ALA A 91 -17.32 -8.95 3.06
CA ALA A 91 -17.07 -7.71 3.82
C ALA A 91 -16.74 -6.48 2.97
N ILE A 92 -17.37 -6.31 1.80
CA ILE A 92 -17.00 -5.25 0.83
C ILE A 92 -16.97 -3.85 1.45
N GLY A 93 -17.89 -3.55 2.37
CA GLY A 93 -17.92 -2.26 3.08
C GLY A 93 -16.66 -2.04 3.92
N ALA A 94 -16.27 -3.05 4.72
CA ALA A 94 -15.08 -3.00 5.57
C ALA A 94 -13.79 -2.90 4.73
N VAL A 95 -13.68 -3.70 3.67
CA VAL A 95 -12.52 -3.67 2.77
C VAL A 95 -12.32 -2.30 2.14
N ILE A 96 -13.40 -1.67 1.68
CA ILE A 96 -13.37 -0.33 1.10
C ILE A 96 -12.98 0.71 2.17
N GLU A 97 -13.54 0.60 3.37
CA GLU A 97 -13.24 1.51 4.48
C GLU A 97 -11.78 1.40 4.91
N ASP A 98 -11.27 0.19 5.13
CA ASP A 98 -9.87 -0.07 5.50
C ASP A 98 -8.90 0.52 4.48
N PHE A 99 -9.18 0.33 3.18
CA PHE A 99 -8.35 0.88 2.13
C PHE A 99 -8.32 2.43 2.16
N ILE A 100 -9.49 3.07 2.27
CA ILE A 100 -9.59 4.53 2.32
C ILE A 100 -8.93 5.09 3.56
N ASP A 101 -9.18 4.49 4.73
CA ASP A 101 -8.63 4.94 6.00
C ASP A 101 -7.10 4.81 6.02
N PHE A 102 -6.59 3.66 5.59
CA PHE A 102 -5.15 3.43 5.55
C PHE A 102 -4.44 4.47 4.68
N PHE A 103 -4.80 4.60 3.42
CA PHE A 103 -4.14 5.53 2.50
C PHE A 103 -4.43 7.00 2.78
N THR A 104 -5.48 7.31 3.56
CA THR A 104 -5.71 8.68 4.04
C THR A 104 -4.81 9.01 5.23
N ARG A 105 -4.65 8.07 6.17
CA ARG A 105 -3.81 8.26 7.35
C ARG A 105 -2.32 8.14 7.05
N ASN A 106 -1.97 7.34 6.06
CA ASN A 106 -0.61 7.03 5.63
C ASN A 106 -0.36 7.56 4.21
N ASP A 107 -0.56 8.87 4.02
CA ASP A 107 -0.47 9.56 2.74
C ASP A 107 0.87 9.34 2.01
N GLN A 108 1.96 9.06 2.74
CA GLN A 108 3.25 8.72 2.16
C GLN A 108 3.18 7.52 1.22
N TYR A 109 2.45 6.46 1.60
CA TYR A 109 2.34 5.26 0.75
C TYR A 109 1.46 5.50 -0.48
N PHE A 110 0.41 6.30 -0.33
CA PHE A 110 -0.37 6.73 -1.49
C PHE A 110 0.49 7.53 -2.49
N ARG A 111 1.32 8.47 -2.00
CA ARG A 111 2.26 9.20 -2.85
C ARG A 111 3.28 8.29 -3.52
N MET A 112 3.84 7.35 -2.78
CA MET A 112 4.79 6.38 -3.33
C MET A 112 4.14 5.59 -4.48
N MET A 113 2.93 5.07 -4.27
CA MET A 113 2.15 4.35 -5.28
C MET A 113 1.88 5.22 -6.51
N MET A 114 1.40 6.45 -6.32
CA MET A 114 1.12 7.36 -7.43
C MET A 114 2.38 7.79 -8.16
N ASN A 115 3.46 8.06 -7.45
CA ASN A 115 4.75 8.38 -8.07
C ASN A 115 5.27 7.22 -8.92
N PHE A 116 5.02 5.99 -8.52
CA PHE A 116 5.34 4.81 -9.31
C PHE A 116 4.48 4.72 -10.58
N PHE A 117 3.16 4.86 -10.47
CA PHE A 117 2.25 4.77 -11.62
C PHE A 117 2.46 5.88 -12.65
N LEU A 118 2.83 7.08 -12.20
CA LEU A 118 3.03 8.23 -13.07
C LEU A 118 4.45 8.35 -13.61
N ASP A 119 5.41 7.67 -13.02
CA ASP A 119 6.81 7.66 -13.46
C ASP A 119 7.04 6.52 -14.45
N GLY A 120 6.75 6.74 -15.71
CA GLY A 120 6.97 5.77 -16.81
C GLY A 120 8.42 5.34 -17.05
N SER A 121 9.33 5.63 -16.14
CA SER A 121 10.77 5.36 -16.24
C SER A 121 11.28 4.27 -15.30
N VAL A 122 10.38 3.59 -14.66
CA VAL A 122 10.70 2.47 -13.77
C VAL A 122 11.25 1.32 -14.63
N ASP A 123 12.35 0.71 -14.18
CA ASP A 123 12.88 -0.44 -14.92
C ASP A 123 11.99 -1.69 -14.74
N HIS A 124 12.27 -2.67 -15.60
CA HIS A 124 11.47 -3.89 -15.68
C HIS A 124 11.49 -4.71 -14.37
N ASP A 125 12.58 -4.68 -13.63
CA ASP A 125 12.73 -5.47 -12.38
C ASP A 125 11.91 -4.87 -11.24
N LEU A 126 11.93 -3.55 -11.08
CA LEU A 126 11.08 -2.87 -10.09
C LEU A 126 9.60 -3.01 -10.46
N PHE A 127 9.28 -2.83 -11.75
CA PHE A 127 7.92 -3.02 -12.26
C PHE A 127 7.41 -4.43 -11.90
N ASN A 128 8.21 -5.48 -12.14
CA ASN A 128 7.83 -6.85 -11.83
C ASN A 128 7.62 -7.08 -10.33
N LYS A 129 8.49 -6.53 -9.47
CA LYS A 129 8.35 -6.65 -8.01
C LYS A 129 7.05 -6.01 -7.51
N LEU A 130 6.72 -4.82 -7.99
CA LEU A 130 5.51 -4.11 -7.58
C LEU A 130 4.24 -4.71 -8.22
N ASN A 131 4.34 -5.23 -9.42
CA ASN A 131 3.25 -5.94 -10.09
C ASN A 131 2.85 -7.24 -9.34
N VAL A 132 3.80 -7.93 -8.72
CA VAL A 132 3.49 -9.07 -7.84
C VAL A 132 2.61 -8.62 -6.67
N LEU A 133 2.89 -7.47 -6.10
CA LEU A 133 2.13 -6.91 -4.99
C LEU A 133 0.72 -6.47 -5.42
N GLU A 134 0.62 -5.76 -6.54
CA GLU A 134 -0.66 -5.38 -7.14
C GLU A 134 -1.53 -6.61 -7.42
N ARG A 135 -0.94 -7.67 -8.00
CA ARG A 135 -1.65 -8.94 -8.24
C ARG A 135 -2.19 -9.55 -6.94
N LYS A 136 -1.41 -9.56 -5.85
CA LYS A 136 -1.88 -10.05 -4.55
C LYS A 136 -3.10 -9.28 -4.05
N LEU A 137 -3.08 -7.96 -4.16
CA LEU A 137 -4.23 -7.12 -3.81
C LEU A 137 -5.45 -7.45 -4.68
N LEU A 138 -5.26 -7.56 -5.99
CA LEU A 138 -6.33 -7.92 -6.91
C LEU A 138 -6.85 -9.34 -6.66
N ASP A 139 -5.99 -10.30 -6.30
CA ASP A 139 -6.41 -11.66 -5.91
C ASP A 139 -7.26 -11.63 -4.63
N THR A 140 -6.93 -10.74 -3.70
CA THR A 140 -7.73 -10.50 -2.49
C THR A 140 -9.11 -9.93 -2.81
N PHE A 141 -9.18 -8.95 -3.70
CA PHE A 141 -10.47 -8.44 -4.19
C PHE A 141 -11.25 -9.48 -5.01
N ASP A 142 -10.57 -10.31 -5.80
CA ASP A 142 -11.21 -11.43 -6.49
C ASP A 142 -11.89 -12.38 -5.51
N ALA A 143 -11.22 -12.71 -4.39
CA ALA A 143 -11.78 -13.58 -3.36
C ALA A 143 -13.03 -12.95 -2.72
N MET A 144 -13.02 -11.64 -2.45
CA MET A 144 -14.16 -10.88 -1.97
C MET A 144 -15.35 -10.96 -2.96
N PHE A 145 -15.12 -10.67 -4.23
CA PHE A 145 -16.17 -10.71 -5.25
C PHE A 145 -16.74 -12.12 -5.48
N ARG A 146 -15.91 -13.17 -5.31
CA ARG A 146 -16.40 -14.57 -5.34
C ARG A 146 -17.35 -14.86 -4.17
N LYS A 147 -17.05 -14.38 -2.96
CA LYS A 147 -17.93 -14.49 -1.79
C LYS A 147 -19.26 -13.75 -2.00
N LEU A 148 -19.22 -12.60 -2.65
CA LEU A 148 -20.40 -11.84 -3.05
C LEU A 148 -21.21 -12.51 -4.18
N LYS A 149 -20.71 -13.63 -4.74
CA LYS A 149 -21.35 -14.36 -5.85
C LYS A 149 -21.61 -13.48 -7.07
N ILE A 150 -20.73 -12.51 -7.33
CA ILE A 150 -20.81 -11.67 -8.53
C ILE A 150 -20.38 -12.48 -9.75
N ASP A 151 -21.23 -12.50 -10.76
CA ASP A 151 -20.98 -13.17 -12.03
C ASP A 151 -20.08 -12.36 -12.97
N GLY A 152 -19.55 -13.02 -13.98
CA GLY A 152 -18.78 -12.41 -15.06
C GLY A 152 -17.28 -12.38 -14.79
N ASN A 153 -16.60 -11.38 -15.32
CA ASN A 153 -15.15 -11.26 -15.18
C ASN A 153 -14.79 -10.64 -13.83
N ILE A 154 -14.60 -11.48 -12.81
CA ILE A 154 -14.26 -11.08 -11.44
C ILE A 154 -13.03 -10.17 -11.40
N ARG A 155 -12.00 -10.50 -12.17
CA ARG A 155 -10.78 -9.67 -12.24
C ARG A 155 -11.08 -8.24 -12.74
N PHE A 156 -12.04 -8.10 -13.64
CA PHE A 156 -12.45 -6.78 -14.12
C PHE A 156 -13.15 -5.96 -13.01
N HIS A 157 -13.94 -6.60 -12.15
CA HIS A 157 -14.53 -5.95 -10.98
C HIS A 157 -13.45 -5.51 -9.98
N SER A 158 -12.44 -6.36 -9.75
CA SER A 158 -11.30 -6.03 -8.88
C SER A 158 -10.50 -4.84 -9.39
N HIS A 159 -10.21 -4.77 -10.68
CA HIS A 159 -9.59 -3.59 -11.30
C HIS A 159 -10.47 -2.34 -11.18
N THR A 160 -11.78 -2.48 -11.40
CA THR A 160 -12.73 -1.37 -11.29
C THR A 160 -12.75 -0.83 -9.86
N LEU A 161 -12.80 -1.71 -8.85
CA LEU A 161 -12.76 -1.32 -7.45
C LEU A 161 -11.45 -0.60 -7.12
N PHE A 162 -10.32 -1.17 -7.50
CA PHE A 162 -9.00 -0.57 -7.25
C PHE A 162 -8.88 0.82 -7.87
N ALA A 163 -9.30 0.97 -9.13
CA ALA A 163 -9.29 2.25 -9.84
C ALA A 163 -10.21 3.28 -9.17
N ALA A 164 -11.42 2.86 -8.73
CA ALA A 164 -12.35 3.75 -8.04
C ALA A 164 -11.80 4.21 -6.68
N LEU A 165 -11.25 3.31 -5.86
CA LEU A 165 -10.67 3.63 -4.56
C LEU A 165 -9.47 4.58 -4.71
N THR A 166 -8.58 4.28 -5.64
CA THR A 166 -7.43 5.15 -5.98
C THR A 166 -7.90 6.53 -6.45
N GLY A 167 -8.94 6.57 -7.31
CA GLY A 167 -9.54 7.80 -7.80
C GLY A 167 -10.17 8.65 -6.68
N ILE A 168 -10.88 8.03 -5.73
CA ILE A 168 -11.47 8.72 -4.58
C ILE A 168 -10.37 9.41 -3.76
N ILE A 169 -9.29 8.70 -3.45
CA ILE A 169 -8.19 9.27 -2.66
C ILE A 169 -7.48 10.38 -3.44
N ALA A 170 -7.19 10.16 -4.72
CA ALA A 170 -6.49 11.15 -5.56
C ALA A 170 -7.29 12.44 -5.74
N THR A 171 -8.57 12.32 -6.06
CA THR A 171 -9.44 13.48 -6.38
C THR A 171 -9.76 14.33 -5.15
N PHE A 172 -9.97 13.68 -4.01
CA PHE A 172 -10.37 14.39 -2.78
C PHE A 172 -9.22 14.45 -1.76
N ARG A 173 -8.00 14.62 -2.25
CA ARG A 173 -6.80 14.53 -1.43
C ARG A 173 -6.59 15.74 -0.52
N SER A 174 -6.85 16.92 -1.03
CA SER A 174 -6.67 18.18 -0.29
C SER A 174 -7.73 19.18 -0.66
N HIS A 175 -8.11 20.01 0.30
CA HIS A 175 -9.03 21.11 0.08
C HIS A 175 -8.54 22.33 0.88
N PRO A 176 -8.46 23.51 0.28
CA PRO A 176 -7.86 24.68 0.93
C PRO A 176 -8.59 25.16 2.20
N VAL A 177 -9.84 24.72 2.41
CA VAL A 177 -10.70 25.19 3.51
C VAL A 177 -11.16 24.05 4.42
N LYS A 178 -10.94 22.78 4.07
CA LYS A 178 -11.40 21.62 4.86
C LYS A 178 -10.27 21.03 5.68
N SER A 179 -10.60 20.58 6.90
CA SER A 179 -9.69 19.81 7.73
C SER A 179 -9.47 18.39 7.16
N ASP A 180 -8.40 17.73 7.59
CA ASP A 180 -8.11 16.34 7.22
C ASP A 180 -9.25 15.40 7.62
N GLU A 181 -9.89 15.65 8.76
CA GLU A 181 -11.05 14.86 9.22
C GLU A 181 -12.29 15.07 8.31
N GLU A 182 -12.52 16.27 7.81
CA GLU A 182 -13.62 16.53 6.89
C GLU A 182 -13.36 15.87 5.53
N ILE A 183 -12.10 15.87 5.08
CA ILE A 183 -11.67 15.17 3.88
C ILE A 183 -11.86 13.66 4.04
N LEU A 184 -11.43 13.10 5.16
CA LEU A 184 -11.61 11.67 5.46
C LEU A 184 -13.09 11.28 5.47
N ARG A 185 -13.93 12.00 6.21
CA ARG A 185 -15.39 11.76 6.22
C ARG A 185 -16.02 11.85 4.83
N HIS A 186 -15.56 12.77 4.00
CA HIS A 186 -16.06 12.90 2.62
C HIS A 186 -15.68 11.68 1.78
N ARG A 187 -14.43 11.24 1.85
CA ARG A 187 -13.95 10.02 1.17
C ARG A 187 -14.73 8.79 1.63
N GLN A 188 -14.91 8.61 2.93
CA GLN A 188 -15.68 7.50 3.51
C GLN A 188 -17.13 7.49 3.01
N ARG A 189 -17.78 8.64 2.90
CA ARG A 189 -19.15 8.74 2.34
C ARG A 189 -19.22 8.30 0.88
N ILE A 190 -18.25 8.68 0.05
CA ILE A 190 -18.18 8.25 -1.35
C ILE A 190 -17.88 6.75 -1.42
N ALA A 191 -16.95 6.27 -0.59
CA ALA A 191 -16.59 4.87 -0.50
C ALA A 191 -17.77 3.99 -0.06
N ALA A 192 -18.55 4.42 0.93
CA ALA A 192 -19.77 3.74 1.36
C ALA A 192 -20.84 3.69 0.24
N ASN A 193 -20.94 4.73 -0.58
CA ASN A 193 -21.81 4.70 -1.76
C ASN A 193 -21.31 3.70 -2.81
N LEU A 194 -19.99 3.62 -3.03
CA LEU A 194 -19.39 2.63 -3.91
C LEU A 194 -19.67 1.18 -3.44
N ALA A 195 -19.56 0.93 -2.13
CA ALA A 195 -19.91 -0.37 -1.54
C ALA A 195 -21.36 -0.76 -1.81
N LYS A 196 -22.31 0.19 -1.67
CA LYS A 196 -23.72 -0.04 -1.98
C LYS A 196 -23.93 -0.40 -3.45
N ILE A 197 -23.27 0.31 -4.37
CA ILE A 197 -23.36 0.05 -5.82
C ILE A 197 -22.94 -1.40 -6.12
N PHE A 198 -21.83 -1.87 -5.55
CA PHE A 198 -21.39 -3.26 -5.76
C PHE A 198 -22.31 -4.28 -5.08
N ALA A 199 -22.84 -4.00 -3.89
CA ALA A 199 -23.77 -4.87 -3.20
C ALA A 199 -25.11 -4.99 -3.95
N GLU A 200 -25.65 -3.89 -4.46
CA GLU A 200 -26.86 -3.87 -5.30
C GLU A 200 -26.63 -4.61 -6.61
N TYR A 201 -25.47 -4.43 -7.25
CA TYR A 201 -25.12 -5.16 -8.45
C TYR A 201 -25.07 -6.67 -8.21
N ALA A 202 -24.57 -7.12 -7.06
CA ALA A 202 -24.55 -8.52 -6.66
C ALA A 202 -25.98 -9.06 -6.44
N SER A 203 -26.88 -8.30 -5.80
CA SER A 203 -28.23 -8.72 -5.46
C SER A 203 -29.17 -8.81 -6.67
N HIS A 204 -29.00 -7.98 -7.69
CA HIS A 204 -29.89 -7.95 -8.89
C HIS A 204 -29.63 -9.06 -9.90
N ARG A 205 -28.56 -9.84 -9.77
CA ARG A 205 -28.23 -10.96 -10.66
C ARG A 205 -28.47 -12.34 -10.06
N GLY A 206 -28.99 -12.40 -8.84
CA GLY A 206 -29.36 -13.65 -8.15
C GLY A 206 -30.83 -14.10 -8.41
N VAL A 207 -31.48 -13.58 -9.46
CA VAL A 207 -32.84 -13.97 -9.87
C VAL A 207 -32.82 -14.55 -11.28
#